data_286cf610cfb0ddc8da9c94461e008f7d
#
_entry.id   286cf610cfb0ddc8da9c94461e008f7d
#
_cell.length_a   1.000
_cell.length_b   1.000
_cell.length_c   1.000
_cell.angle_alpha   90.00
_cell.angle_beta   90.00
_cell.angle_gamma   90.00
#
_symmetry.space_group_name_H-M   'P 1'
#
loop_
_entity.id
_entity.type
_entity.pdbx_description
1 polymer ?
#
loop_
_entity_poly.entity_id
_entity_poly.type
_entity_poly.pdbx_seq_one_letter_code
_entity_poly.pdbx_strand_id
1 'polypeptide(L)'
;MGEYRRYNYPRRKPRGDKPLNHSLVPYVACVGTPLTLIGVSIKHILSDKEYRDLAKSCKIKAKNNCELCGRWVSRTRDDFIHVQELYDKDLGGGVFRYKGLVGLCKECFYIFNPYILDLELKNFVINSKYVDRIRRNRLIMLSTFGFDPIELPKNKVFILEYRGYRYINDSIPSILGRALESGVRVLPMRKNYMAMHPDLYYHKPPL
;
A
#
# COMPACT_ATOMS: atom_id res chain seq x y z
N MET A 1 18.25 27.47 -14.39
CA MET A 1 18.97 26.31 -13.86
C MET A 1 18.61 26.18 -12.37
N GLY A 2 17.72 25.26 -12.03
CA GLY A 2 17.26 25.06 -10.66
C GLY A 2 18.28 24.23 -9.88
N GLU A 3 18.71 24.74 -8.75
CA GLU A 3 19.59 24.00 -7.84
C GLU A 3 18.91 22.71 -7.36
N TYR A 4 19.45 21.57 -7.76
CA TYR A 4 19.09 20.27 -7.19
C TYR A 4 19.48 20.27 -5.72
N ARG A 5 18.50 20.42 -4.82
CA ARG A 5 18.70 20.18 -3.38
C ARG A 5 19.13 18.71 -3.22
N ARG A 6 20.42 18.47 -2.98
CA ARG A 6 20.94 17.17 -2.56
C ARG A 6 20.26 16.80 -1.24
N TYR A 7 19.31 15.89 -1.30
CA TYR A 7 18.76 15.28 -0.10
C TYR A 7 19.88 14.51 0.61
N ASN A 8 20.47 15.11 1.64
CA ASN A 8 21.35 14.41 2.56
C ASN A 8 20.48 13.46 3.41
N TYR A 9 20.38 12.22 2.97
CA TYR A 9 19.78 11.19 3.80
C TYR A 9 20.57 11.08 5.09
N PRO A 10 19.94 11.19 6.27
CA PRO A 10 20.64 11.04 7.53
C PRO A 10 21.39 9.70 7.54
N ARG A 11 22.67 9.72 7.95
CA ARG A 11 23.48 8.50 8.10
C ARG A 11 22.66 7.50 8.92
N ARG A 12 22.42 6.32 8.33
CA ARG A 12 21.67 5.24 8.97
C ARG A 12 22.23 4.98 10.36
N LYS A 13 21.41 5.16 11.40
CA LYS A 13 21.68 4.43 12.64
C LYS A 13 21.60 2.93 12.29
N PRO A 14 22.51 2.11 12.86
CA PRO A 14 22.48 0.66 12.60
C PRO A 14 21.06 0.13 12.76
N ARG A 15 20.65 -0.83 11.93
CA ARG A 15 19.44 -1.62 12.19
C ARG A 15 19.57 -2.07 13.64
N GLY A 16 18.69 -1.59 14.51
CA GLY A 16 18.60 -2.18 15.83
C GLY A 16 18.43 -3.69 15.62
N ASP A 17 19.07 -4.51 16.44
CA ASP A 17 19.14 -5.98 16.35
C ASP A 17 17.78 -6.70 16.46
N LYS A 18 16.67 -6.00 16.19
CA LYS A 18 15.35 -6.62 16.16
C LYS A 18 15.19 -7.40 14.87
N PRO A 19 14.89 -8.69 14.96
CA PRO A 19 14.60 -9.51 13.79
C PRO A 19 13.40 -8.95 13.02
N LEU A 20 13.38 -9.19 11.71
CA LEU A 20 12.21 -8.90 10.88
C LEU A 20 10.95 -9.55 11.48
N ASN A 21 9.85 -8.82 11.47
CA ASN A 21 8.57 -9.37 11.90
C ASN A 21 8.02 -10.30 10.81
N HIS A 22 8.24 -11.59 10.98
CA HIS A 22 7.87 -12.63 10.04
C HIS A 22 6.38 -12.65 9.71
N SER A 23 5.52 -12.30 10.68
CA SER A 23 4.06 -12.31 10.48
C SER A 23 3.58 -11.27 9.47
N LEU A 24 4.41 -10.27 9.15
CA LEU A 24 4.08 -9.23 8.16
C LEU A 24 4.58 -9.55 6.76
N VAL A 25 5.48 -10.52 6.58
CA VAL A 25 6.07 -10.84 5.26
C VAL A 25 5.02 -11.33 4.25
N PRO A 26 4.02 -12.17 4.61
CA PRO A 26 2.98 -12.59 3.65
C PRO A 26 2.22 -11.43 3.01
N TYR A 27 2.03 -10.33 3.74
CA TYR A 27 1.34 -9.14 3.22
C TYR A 27 2.16 -8.37 2.18
N VAL A 28 3.49 -8.60 2.16
CA VAL A 28 4.42 -8.00 1.18
C VAL A 28 4.45 -8.79 -0.14
N ALA A 29 4.14 -10.08 -0.12
CA ALA A 29 4.27 -10.95 -1.28
C ALA A 29 3.37 -10.51 -2.44
N CYS A 30 2.14 -10.12 -2.15
CA CYS A 30 1.16 -9.74 -3.17
C CYS A 30 1.35 -8.27 -3.61
N VAL A 31 1.65 -8.07 -4.88
CA VAL A 31 1.92 -6.75 -5.49
C VAL A 31 0.70 -6.19 -6.17
N GLY A 32 0.54 -4.88 -6.04
CA GLY A 32 -0.46 -4.12 -6.78
C GLY A 32 -1.81 -3.97 -6.06
N THR A 33 -2.62 -3.07 -6.61
CA THR A 33 -4.00 -2.86 -6.20
C THR A 33 -4.89 -3.23 -7.38
N PRO A 34 -5.86 -4.13 -7.20
CA PRO A 34 -6.79 -4.48 -8.27
C PRO A 34 -7.56 -3.25 -8.75
N LEU A 35 -7.93 -3.19 -10.05
CA LEU A 35 -8.69 -2.08 -10.62
C LEU A 35 -9.96 -1.76 -9.82
N THR A 36 -10.68 -2.78 -9.37
CA THR A 36 -11.91 -2.64 -8.57
C THR A 36 -11.68 -2.11 -7.15
N LEU A 37 -10.44 -2.09 -6.68
CA LEU A 37 -10.07 -1.58 -5.35
C LEU A 37 -9.20 -0.32 -5.41
N ILE A 38 -8.96 0.25 -6.58
CA ILE A 38 -8.28 1.54 -6.68
C ILE A 38 -9.14 2.60 -5.97
N GLY A 39 -8.55 3.31 -5.00
CA GLY A 39 -9.28 4.29 -4.19
C GLY A 39 -10.25 3.69 -3.16
N VAL A 40 -10.35 2.36 -3.08
CA VAL A 40 -11.12 1.68 -2.02
C VAL A 40 -10.16 1.24 -0.91
N SER A 41 -10.24 1.89 0.22
CA SER A 41 -9.44 1.58 1.40
C SER A 41 -10.23 1.92 2.66
N ILE A 42 -9.77 1.49 3.83
CA ILE A 42 -10.40 1.83 5.10
C ILE A 42 -10.46 3.34 5.31
N LYS A 43 -9.47 4.07 4.85
CA LYS A 43 -9.47 5.55 4.85
C LYS A 43 -10.64 6.17 4.08
N HIS A 44 -11.16 5.49 3.04
CA HIS A 44 -12.28 5.99 2.24
C HIS A 44 -13.63 5.52 2.76
N ILE A 45 -13.66 4.45 3.54
CA ILE A 45 -14.88 3.87 4.15
C ILE A 45 -15.22 4.57 5.46
N LEU A 46 -14.21 4.85 6.26
CA LEU A 46 -14.37 5.52 7.56
C LEU A 46 -14.48 7.05 7.39
N SER A 47 -15.07 7.70 8.37
CA SER A 47 -14.96 9.14 8.51
C SER A 47 -13.50 9.56 8.73
N ASP A 48 -13.16 10.80 8.38
CA ASP A 48 -11.80 11.34 8.60
C ASP A 48 -11.39 11.29 10.06
N LYS A 49 -12.35 11.44 11.00
CA LYS A 49 -12.09 11.36 12.44
C LYS A 49 -11.72 9.92 12.83
N GLU A 50 -12.55 8.94 12.48
CA GLU A 50 -12.32 7.54 12.81
C GLU A 50 -10.98 7.05 12.25
N TYR A 51 -10.70 7.37 10.99
CA TYR A 51 -9.42 6.97 10.40
C TYR A 51 -8.21 7.63 11.08
N ARG A 52 -8.31 8.93 11.42
CA ARG A 52 -7.24 9.63 12.17
C ARG A 52 -7.01 9.01 13.53
N ASP A 53 -8.06 8.63 14.25
CA ASP A 53 -7.95 8.00 15.57
C ASP A 53 -7.29 6.61 15.47
N LEU A 54 -7.65 5.80 14.47
CA LEU A 54 -7.00 4.53 14.17
C LEU A 54 -5.51 4.72 13.81
N ALA A 55 -5.20 5.66 12.93
CA ALA A 55 -3.83 5.94 12.52
C ALA A 55 -2.97 6.47 13.68
N LYS A 56 -3.55 7.30 14.56
CA LYS A 56 -2.89 7.78 15.78
C LYS A 56 -2.59 6.61 16.72
N SER A 57 -3.56 5.73 16.95
CA SER A 57 -3.39 4.54 17.79
C SER A 57 -2.30 3.61 17.24
N CYS A 58 -2.27 3.40 15.92
CA CYS A 58 -1.22 2.64 15.25
C CYS A 58 0.18 3.26 15.50
N LYS A 59 0.33 4.58 15.33
CA LYS A 59 1.60 5.28 15.57
C LYS A 59 2.05 5.22 17.02
N ILE A 60 1.11 5.31 17.98
CA ILE A 60 1.39 5.17 19.41
C ILE A 60 1.89 3.76 19.71
N LYS A 61 1.20 2.72 19.19
CA LYS A 61 1.57 1.31 19.34
C LYS A 61 2.97 1.03 18.79
N ALA A 62 3.32 1.59 17.64
CA ALA A 62 4.62 1.43 17.01
C ALA A 62 5.78 2.03 17.84
N LYS A 63 5.52 2.96 18.77
CA LYS A 63 6.53 3.59 19.64
C LYS A 63 7.77 4.09 18.88
N ASN A 64 7.55 4.68 17.69
CA ASN A 64 8.59 5.10 16.74
C ASN A 64 9.48 3.96 16.18
N ASN A 65 9.09 2.72 16.32
CA ASN A 65 9.79 1.61 15.69
C ASN A 65 8.97 1.11 14.51
N CYS A 66 9.64 0.83 13.41
CA CYS A 66 9.02 0.14 12.28
C CYS A 66 8.60 -1.26 12.71
N GLU A 67 7.32 -1.59 12.59
CA GLU A 67 6.81 -2.90 13.02
C GLU A 67 7.31 -4.05 12.14
N LEU A 68 7.80 -3.78 10.90
CA LEU A 68 8.41 -4.81 10.05
C LEU A 68 9.90 -5.04 10.36
N CYS A 69 10.73 -4.00 10.31
CA CYS A 69 12.19 -4.14 10.43
C CYS A 69 12.78 -3.68 11.78
N GLY A 70 11.94 -3.25 12.72
CA GLY A 70 12.39 -2.80 14.05
C GLY A 70 13.15 -1.47 14.08
N ARG A 71 13.44 -0.86 12.92
CA ARG A 71 14.20 0.40 12.88
C ARG A 71 13.47 1.49 13.65
N TRP A 72 14.22 2.21 14.50
CA TRP A 72 13.73 3.43 15.13
C TRP A 72 13.59 4.57 14.11
N VAL A 73 12.57 5.38 14.24
CA VAL A 73 12.19 6.48 13.35
C VAL A 73 12.19 7.79 14.14
N SER A 74 12.87 8.81 13.64
CA SER A 74 13.23 10.02 14.41
C SER A 74 12.09 11.04 14.60
N ARG A 75 10.93 10.88 13.98
CA ARG A 75 9.80 11.82 13.95
C ARG A 75 10.09 13.16 13.27
N THR A 76 11.12 13.22 12.44
CA THR A 76 11.37 14.40 11.61
C THR A 76 10.43 14.44 10.40
N ARG A 77 10.41 15.55 9.66
CA ARG A 77 9.64 15.68 8.42
C ARG A 77 9.94 14.57 7.41
N ASP A 78 11.18 14.12 7.34
CA ASP A 78 11.65 13.14 6.34
C ASP A 78 11.74 11.71 6.89
N ASP A 79 11.57 11.51 8.19
CA ASP A 79 11.69 10.21 8.86
C ASP A 79 10.60 10.08 9.94
N PHE A 80 9.45 9.61 9.54
CA PHE A 80 8.28 9.38 10.40
C PHE A 80 7.64 8.02 10.14
N ILE A 81 6.77 7.59 11.04
CA ILE A 81 6.01 6.34 10.87
C ILE A 81 4.90 6.55 9.83
N HIS A 82 5.00 5.79 8.74
CA HIS A 82 3.94 5.62 7.76
C HIS A 82 2.95 4.57 8.24
N VAL A 83 1.67 4.85 8.10
CA VAL A 83 0.61 3.89 8.46
C VAL A 83 0.22 3.13 7.19
N GLN A 84 0.27 1.80 7.27
CA GLN A 84 -0.08 0.89 6.18
C GLN A 84 -1.28 0.04 6.59
N GLU A 85 -2.28 -0.05 5.72
CA GLU A 85 -3.40 -0.96 5.87
C GLU A 85 -2.97 -2.39 5.53
N LEU A 86 -3.35 -3.35 6.37
CA LEU A 86 -3.12 -4.78 6.15
C LEU A 86 -4.41 -5.45 5.70
N TYR A 87 -4.29 -6.26 4.66
CA TYR A 87 -5.38 -7.04 4.11
C TYR A 87 -5.00 -8.51 3.96
N ASP A 88 -5.81 -9.37 4.49
CA ASP A 88 -5.79 -10.79 4.15
C ASP A 88 -6.38 -10.95 2.74
N LYS A 89 -5.60 -11.48 1.82
CA LYS A 89 -5.89 -11.48 0.39
C LYS A 89 -6.24 -12.89 -0.07
N ASP A 90 -7.54 -13.18 -0.12
CA ASP A 90 -8.05 -14.38 -0.76
C ASP A 90 -8.07 -14.19 -2.28
N LEU A 91 -6.98 -14.60 -2.92
CA LEU A 91 -6.83 -14.45 -4.36
C LEU A 91 -7.76 -15.39 -5.15
N GLY A 92 -8.09 -16.55 -4.59
CA GLY A 92 -9.06 -17.50 -5.15
C GLY A 92 -10.48 -16.96 -5.13
N GLY A 93 -10.94 -16.48 -3.99
CA GLY A 93 -12.27 -15.89 -3.80
C GLY A 93 -12.39 -14.44 -4.25
N GLY A 94 -11.29 -13.76 -4.57
CA GLY A 94 -11.33 -12.35 -4.97
C GLY A 94 -11.69 -11.41 -3.82
N VAL A 95 -11.32 -11.72 -2.58
CA VAL A 95 -11.70 -10.93 -1.41
C VAL A 95 -10.47 -10.45 -0.66
N PHE A 96 -10.45 -9.16 -0.37
CA PHE A 96 -9.47 -8.52 0.52
C PHE A 96 -10.15 -8.22 1.86
N ARG A 97 -9.76 -8.89 2.93
CA ARG A 97 -10.31 -8.68 4.28
C ARG A 97 -9.39 -7.80 5.09
N TYR A 98 -9.91 -6.69 5.59
CA TYR A 98 -9.14 -5.80 6.44
C TYR A 98 -8.73 -6.47 7.75
N LYS A 99 -7.44 -6.38 8.11
CA LYS A 99 -6.86 -6.96 9.33
C LYS A 99 -6.39 -5.92 10.34
N GLY A 100 -6.12 -4.70 9.89
CA GLY A 100 -5.64 -3.66 10.79
C GLY A 100 -4.67 -2.68 10.12
N LEU A 101 -4.03 -1.88 10.96
CA LEU A 101 -2.99 -0.94 10.56
C LEU A 101 -1.64 -1.37 11.14
N VAL A 102 -0.57 -1.10 10.39
CA VAL A 102 0.81 -1.31 10.83
C VAL A 102 1.63 -0.05 10.60
N GLY A 103 2.52 0.25 11.55
CA GLY A 103 3.43 1.39 11.48
C GLY A 103 4.78 1.02 10.86
N LEU A 104 5.14 1.65 9.75
CA LEU A 104 6.33 1.33 8.97
C LEU A 104 7.26 2.54 8.82
N CYS A 105 8.57 2.29 8.74
CA CYS A 105 9.49 3.30 8.23
C CYS A 105 9.31 3.49 6.71
N LYS A 106 9.80 4.58 6.15
CA LYS A 106 9.66 4.93 4.74
C LYS A 106 10.09 3.80 3.79
N GLU A 107 11.23 3.16 4.04
CA GLU A 107 11.72 2.05 3.21
C GLU A 107 10.77 0.85 3.25
N CYS A 108 10.31 0.44 4.43
CA CYS A 108 9.36 -0.66 4.57
C CYS A 108 7.99 -0.32 3.97
N PHE A 109 7.56 0.93 4.07
CA PHE A 109 6.34 1.38 3.41
C PHE A 109 6.42 1.21 1.89
N TYR A 110 7.55 1.51 1.25
CA TYR A 110 7.75 1.25 -0.18
C TYR A 110 7.86 -0.24 -0.52
N ILE A 111 8.39 -1.05 0.38
CA ILE A 111 8.40 -2.51 0.21
C ILE A 111 6.98 -3.07 0.12
N PHE A 112 6.04 -2.54 0.91
CA PHE A 112 4.61 -2.87 0.84
C PHE A 112 3.93 -2.28 -0.39
N ASN A 113 4.39 -1.12 -0.87
CA ASN A 113 3.73 -0.33 -1.92
C ASN A 113 4.70 -0.03 -3.08
N PRO A 114 5.15 -1.05 -3.84
CA PRO A 114 6.12 -0.84 -4.91
C PRO A 114 5.62 0.12 -5.99
N TYR A 115 4.31 0.20 -6.22
CA TYR A 115 3.72 1.13 -7.19
C TYR A 115 3.89 2.61 -6.76
N ILE A 116 3.82 2.91 -5.46
CA ILE A 116 4.09 4.27 -4.95
C ILE A 116 5.57 4.62 -5.19
N LEU A 117 6.46 3.65 -5.01
CA LEU A 117 7.88 3.81 -5.30
C LEU A 117 8.11 4.20 -6.77
N ASP A 118 7.41 3.53 -7.69
CA ASP A 118 7.50 3.81 -9.14
C ASP A 118 6.92 5.18 -9.50
N LEU A 119 5.83 5.58 -8.85
CA LEU A 119 5.24 6.90 -9.03
C LEU A 119 6.16 8.02 -8.55
N GLU A 120 6.79 7.86 -7.38
CA GLU A 120 7.75 8.85 -6.86
C GLU A 120 9.02 8.93 -7.73
N LEU A 121 9.44 7.82 -8.36
CA LEU A 121 10.51 7.84 -9.35
C LEU A 121 10.10 8.64 -10.59
N LYS A 122 8.92 8.39 -11.16
CA LYS A 122 8.38 9.14 -12.30
C LYS A 122 8.29 10.65 -12.03
N ASN A 123 7.93 11.01 -10.81
CA ASN A 123 7.80 12.41 -10.38
C ASN A 123 9.14 13.01 -9.88
N PHE A 124 10.28 12.36 -10.10
CA PHE A 124 11.62 12.81 -9.70
C PHE A 124 11.76 13.09 -8.17
N VAL A 125 10.89 12.55 -7.34
CA VAL A 125 10.97 12.68 -5.87
C VAL A 125 12.10 11.82 -5.31
N ILE A 126 12.35 10.66 -5.93
CA ILE A 126 13.42 9.73 -5.58
C ILE A 126 14.22 9.34 -6.81
N ASN A 127 15.44 8.85 -6.63
CA ASN A 127 16.31 8.44 -7.75
C ASN A 127 16.24 6.92 -8.00
N SER A 128 16.66 6.49 -9.19
CA SER A 128 16.64 5.09 -9.63
C SER A 128 17.46 4.17 -8.70
N LYS A 129 18.65 4.60 -8.24
CA LYS A 129 19.48 3.80 -7.33
C LYS A 129 18.77 3.48 -6.01
N TYR A 130 17.96 4.42 -5.52
CA TYR A 130 17.14 4.18 -4.33
C TYR A 130 16.04 3.15 -4.61
N VAL A 131 15.36 3.29 -5.74
CA VAL A 131 14.30 2.36 -6.19
C VAL A 131 14.86 0.94 -6.33
N ASP A 132 15.98 0.77 -7.03
CA ASP A 132 16.61 -0.55 -7.24
C ASP A 132 17.02 -1.20 -5.92
N ARG A 133 17.49 -0.41 -4.96
CA ARG A 133 17.80 -0.91 -3.62
C ARG A 133 16.55 -1.41 -2.89
N ILE A 134 15.45 -0.67 -2.94
CA ILE A 134 14.20 -1.06 -2.28
C ILE A 134 13.63 -2.33 -2.93
N ARG A 135 13.60 -2.40 -4.26
CA ARG A 135 13.17 -3.60 -5.00
C ARG A 135 14.00 -4.82 -4.63
N ARG A 136 15.33 -4.69 -4.61
CA ARG A 136 16.25 -5.76 -4.19
C ARG A 136 15.99 -6.20 -2.74
N ASN A 137 15.85 -5.26 -1.81
CA ASN A 137 15.56 -5.57 -0.41
C ASN A 137 14.23 -6.33 -0.26
N ARG A 138 13.21 -5.97 -1.07
CA ARG A 138 11.94 -6.69 -1.10
C ARG A 138 12.13 -8.13 -1.57
N LEU A 139 12.83 -8.36 -2.67
CA LEU A 139 13.07 -9.71 -3.22
C LEU A 139 13.88 -10.57 -2.23
N ILE A 140 14.95 -10.02 -1.64
CA ILE A 140 15.75 -10.72 -0.62
C ILE A 140 14.87 -11.10 0.57
N MET A 141 14.02 -10.19 1.05
CA MET A 141 13.13 -10.48 2.16
C MET A 141 12.15 -11.61 1.81
N LEU A 142 11.48 -11.54 0.66
CA LEU A 142 10.54 -12.58 0.23
C LEU A 142 11.23 -13.94 0.11
N SER A 143 12.37 -14.02 -0.60
CA SER A 143 13.10 -15.27 -0.77
C SER A 143 13.61 -15.85 0.55
N THR A 144 14.05 -15.00 1.50
CA THR A 144 14.51 -15.46 2.82
C THR A 144 13.42 -16.16 3.61
N PHE A 145 12.15 -15.80 3.38
CA PHE A 145 11.00 -16.39 4.06
C PHE A 145 10.19 -17.36 3.20
N GLY A 146 10.71 -17.75 2.04
CA GLY A 146 10.07 -18.72 1.15
C GLY A 146 8.82 -18.20 0.44
N PHE A 147 8.72 -16.90 0.23
CA PHE A 147 7.63 -16.29 -0.53
C PHE A 147 8.09 -15.85 -1.91
N ASP A 148 7.28 -16.13 -2.92
CA ASP A 148 7.42 -15.55 -4.25
C ASP A 148 6.56 -14.28 -4.38
N PRO A 149 6.99 -13.30 -5.20
CA PRO A 149 6.13 -12.19 -5.59
C PRO A 149 4.88 -12.70 -6.32
N ILE A 150 3.70 -12.29 -5.84
CA ILE A 150 2.43 -12.66 -6.45
C ILE A 150 1.87 -11.44 -7.19
N GLU A 151 1.70 -11.55 -8.50
CA GLU A 151 1.01 -10.55 -9.29
C GLU A 151 -0.50 -10.80 -9.27
N LEU A 152 -1.26 -9.71 -9.07
CA LEU A 152 -2.71 -9.81 -9.07
C LEU A 152 -3.23 -9.99 -10.51
N PRO A 153 -4.18 -10.91 -10.74
CA PRO A 153 -4.83 -11.05 -12.04
C PRO A 153 -5.53 -9.76 -12.47
N LYS A 154 -5.16 -9.22 -13.64
CA LYS A 154 -5.68 -7.94 -14.14
C LYS A 154 -7.20 -7.94 -14.38
N ASN A 155 -7.74 -9.09 -14.79
CA ASN A 155 -9.16 -9.21 -15.19
C ASN A 155 -10.05 -9.77 -14.08
N LYS A 156 -9.54 -9.92 -12.87
CA LYS A 156 -10.31 -10.43 -11.74
C LYS A 156 -10.93 -9.30 -10.94
N VAL A 157 -12.21 -9.46 -10.61
CA VAL A 157 -12.90 -8.57 -9.68
C VAL A 157 -12.46 -8.92 -8.26
N PHE A 158 -12.01 -7.91 -7.53
CA PHE A 158 -11.70 -8.02 -6.12
C PHE A 158 -12.63 -7.11 -5.31
N ILE A 159 -13.00 -7.59 -4.14
CA ILE A 159 -13.92 -6.93 -3.22
C ILE A 159 -13.18 -6.69 -1.90
N LEU A 160 -13.30 -5.49 -1.35
CA LEU A 160 -12.84 -5.19 0.00
C LEU A 160 -13.95 -5.54 1.00
N GLU A 161 -13.65 -6.39 1.97
CA GLU A 161 -14.54 -6.74 3.08
C GLU A 161 -14.09 -6.04 4.37
N TYR A 162 -15.01 -5.31 4.99
CA TYR A 162 -14.81 -4.63 6.27
C TYR A 162 -16.08 -4.63 7.10
N ARG A 163 -16.01 -5.15 8.32
CA ARG A 163 -17.13 -5.23 9.28
C ARG A 163 -18.40 -5.87 8.69
N GLY A 164 -18.24 -6.93 7.89
CA GLY A 164 -19.34 -7.63 7.24
C GLY A 164 -19.90 -6.95 5.99
N TYR A 165 -19.42 -5.77 5.64
CA TYR A 165 -19.80 -5.07 4.40
C TYR A 165 -18.74 -5.30 3.33
N ARG A 166 -19.20 -5.29 2.08
CA ARG A 166 -18.37 -5.46 0.87
C ARG A 166 -18.34 -4.18 0.05
N TYR A 167 -17.16 -3.83 -0.47
CA TYR A 167 -16.92 -2.55 -1.16
C TYR A 167 -16.13 -2.76 -2.44
N ILE A 168 -16.48 -2.02 -3.48
CA ILE A 168 -15.72 -1.85 -4.73
C ILE A 168 -15.78 -0.37 -5.13
N ASN A 169 -14.97 0.02 -6.13
CA ASN A 169 -15.11 1.34 -6.76
C ASN A 169 -16.07 1.29 -7.95
N ASP A 170 -16.40 2.46 -8.48
CA ASP A 170 -17.30 2.66 -9.63
C ASP A 170 -16.60 2.66 -11.00
N SER A 171 -15.31 2.25 -11.05
CA SER A 171 -14.48 2.35 -12.27
C SER A 171 -14.89 1.39 -13.38
N ILE A 172 -15.67 0.36 -13.09
CA ILE A 172 -16.05 -0.67 -14.06
C ILE A 172 -17.57 -0.76 -14.16
N PRO A 173 -18.20 0.03 -15.04
CA PRO A 173 -19.66 0.09 -15.16
C PRO A 173 -20.34 -1.27 -15.38
N SER A 174 -19.73 -2.17 -16.14
CA SER A 174 -20.27 -3.50 -16.42
C SER A 174 -20.38 -4.42 -15.19
N ILE A 175 -19.74 -4.08 -14.09
CA ILE A 175 -19.75 -4.84 -12.84
C ILE A 175 -20.75 -4.24 -11.84
N LEU A 176 -21.07 -2.94 -11.97
CA LEU A 176 -21.87 -2.20 -10.99
C LEU A 176 -23.26 -2.81 -10.77
N GLY A 177 -23.98 -3.16 -11.84
CA GLY A 177 -25.32 -3.76 -11.74
C GLY A 177 -25.29 -5.03 -10.86
N ARG A 178 -24.43 -5.99 -11.22
CA ARG A 178 -24.28 -7.25 -10.48
C ARG A 178 -23.76 -7.06 -9.06
N ALA A 179 -22.89 -6.07 -8.82
CA ALA A 179 -22.39 -5.77 -7.50
C ALA A 179 -23.50 -5.25 -6.56
N LEU A 180 -24.33 -4.34 -7.05
CA LEU A 180 -25.47 -3.80 -6.29
C LEU A 180 -26.49 -4.89 -5.94
N GLU A 181 -26.84 -5.75 -6.88
CA GLU A 181 -27.73 -6.91 -6.68
C GLU A 181 -27.18 -7.87 -5.60
N SER A 182 -25.85 -7.98 -5.50
CA SER A 182 -25.16 -8.82 -4.51
C SER A 182 -24.92 -8.14 -3.16
N GLY A 183 -25.50 -6.95 -2.92
CA GLY A 183 -25.32 -6.19 -1.68
C GLY A 183 -23.93 -5.59 -1.48
N VAL A 184 -23.15 -5.45 -2.55
CA VAL A 184 -21.85 -4.80 -2.53
C VAL A 184 -22.01 -3.29 -2.59
N ARG A 185 -21.36 -2.56 -1.69
CA ARG A 185 -21.36 -1.10 -1.65
C ARG A 185 -20.38 -0.54 -2.69
N VAL A 186 -20.87 0.36 -3.52
CA VAL A 186 -20.04 1.03 -4.52
C VAL A 186 -19.59 2.38 -3.97
N LEU A 187 -18.27 2.60 -3.93
CA LEU A 187 -17.68 3.86 -3.53
C LEU A 187 -17.31 4.68 -4.77
N PRO A 188 -17.69 5.97 -4.81
CA PRO A 188 -17.30 6.83 -5.92
C PRO A 188 -15.76 6.98 -5.95
N MET A 189 -15.19 6.82 -7.14
CA MET A 189 -13.78 7.08 -7.33
C MET A 189 -13.52 8.59 -7.27
N ARG A 190 -12.68 9.02 -6.30
CA ARG A 190 -12.36 10.44 -6.17
C ARG A 190 -11.61 10.93 -7.41
N LYS A 191 -12.07 12.01 -8.03
CA LYS A 191 -11.46 12.64 -9.23
C LYS A 191 -9.94 12.88 -9.07
N ASN A 192 -9.48 13.19 -7.87
CA ASN A 192 -8.06 13.39 -7.59
C ASN A 192 -7.22 12.11 -7.76
N TYR A 193 -7.80 10.94 -7.55
CA TYR A 193 -7.09 9.68 -7.75
C TYR A 193 -6.90 9.37 -9.23
N MET A 194 -7.87 9.72 -10.07
CA MET A 194 -7.79 9.62 -11.54
C MET A 194 -6.68 10.52 -12.10
N ALA A 195 -6.57 11.76 -11.59
CA ALA A 195 -5.53 12.70 -12.00
C ALA A 195 -4.11 12.26 -11.59
N MET A 196 -3.98 11.52 -10.47
CA MET A 196 -2.69 11.04 -9.98
C MET A 196 -2.22 9.75 -10.68
N HIS A 197 -3.11 9.03 -11.37
CA HIS A 197 -2.84 7.74 -12.00
C HIS A 197 -3.43 7.62 -13.41
N PRO A 198 -3.12 8.54 -14.33
CA PRO A 198 -3.69 8.51 -15.69
C PRO A 198 -3.40 7.20 -16.42
N ASP A 199 -2.22 6.60 -16.21
CA ASP A 199 -1.79 5.37 -16.88
C ASP A 199 -2.64 4.14 -16.53
N LEU A 200 -3.32 4.14 -15.38
CA LEU A 200 -4.19 3.04 -14.95
C LEU A 200 -5.54 3.06 -15.66
N TYR A 201 -5.92 4.20 -16.25
CA TYR A 201 -7.22 4.39 -16.92
C TYR A 201 -7.17 4.25 -18.45
N TYR A 202 -5.97 4.35 -19.05
CA TYR A 202 -5.82 4.33 -20.51
C TYR A 202 -5.62 2.93 -21.11
N HIS A 203 -5.53 1.89 -20.30
CA HIS A 203 -5.66 0.54 -20.85
C HIS A 203 -7.14 0.23 -21.10
N LYS A 204 -7.68 0.77 -22.20
CA LYS A 204 -8.90 0.21 -22.80
C LYS A 204 -8.66 -1.29 -22.96
N PRO A 205 -9.58 -2.17 -22.48
CA PRO A 205 -9.51 -3.56 -22.87
C PRO A 205 -9.52 -3.61 -24.40
N PRO A 206 -8.77 -4.49 -25.05
CA PRO A 206 -8.92 -4.72 -26.47
C PRO A 206 -10.38 -5.09 -26.71
N LEU A 207 -10.99 -4.44 -27.72
CA LEU A 207 -12.34 -4.71 -28.23
C LEU A 207 -12.45 -6.17 -28.65
#